data_8261bd5049997e467ac8ecfae2f00ad7
#
_entry.id   8261bd5049997e467ac8ecfae2f00ad7
#
_cell.length_a   1.000
_cell.length_b   1.000
_cell.length_c   1.000
_cell.angle_alpha   90.00
_cell.angle_beta   90.00
_cell.angle_gamma   90.00
#
_symmetry.space_group_name_H-M   'P 1'
#
loop_
_entity.id
_entity.type
_entity.pdbx_description
1 polymer ?
#
loop_
_entity_poly.entity_id
_entity_poly.type
_entity_poly.pdbx_seq_one_letter_code
_entity_poly.pdbx_strand_id
1 'polypeptide(L)'
;MQHCSIQIDMKNKPELDPGFIPLHKFNEAFLKTASLPFSIAIERNDKQIYVKSTFVHGDEAHADADLYYLDRLVKFQLWQKGGFRIYVKGDEKLYQKLKLAYAPGGTRAFDAEFFGGIYQSEFEVIKCEKLPEPYEIKKSIGGYFDGCRIGVDFGGSDYKVASVIDGEAVYSHETVWNPKINSDPDYHFENVVSAMKEAAERLPRVDAIGVSSAGLIGNNRVLFAQLYGLVPKELFNSRVRDIYAQAVEKIGKDIPFEVVNDGDVAALAGAISLEKTNILGLALGTSFIGGFVDKSGHLSNWISELAFAPVDASPTAAMDVWSRDIGVGVQYFCQEAVIKLAPAAGISLEKYETPAQKLKAVQELLDEGHEGAAAIFRSIGCYLGHVAPYYYEIYKADCFLLLGRVVSGKGGDIILDTANKVLREEYPELSVEILLPDEKTRRMGQSVAAASLPER
;
A
#
# COMPACT_ATOMS: atom_id res chain seq x y z
N MET A 1 5.24 -26.82 -9.24
CA MET A 1 6.10 -26.40 -8.11
C MET A 1 5.48 -26.91 -6.82
N GLN A 2 6.23 -27.05 -5.73
CA GLN A 2 5.72 -27.57 -4.46
C GLN A 2 6.23 -26.69 -3.29
N HIS A 3 5.34 -26.39 -2.34
CA HIS A 3 5.69 -25.72 -1.10
C HIS A 3 4.81 -26.26 0.04
N CYS A 4 5.39 -26.58 1.20
CA CYS A 4 4.68 -27.18 2.35
C CYS A 4 3.76 -28.34 1.95
N SER A 5 4.22 -29.27 1.11
CA SER A 5 3.47 -30.41 0.56
C SER A 5 2.33 -30.05 -0.41
N ILE A 6 2.06 -28.77 -0.65
CA ILE A 6 1.03 -28.31 -1.59
C ILE A 6 1.62 -28.23 -3.01
N GLN A 7 0.99 -28.90 -3.98
CA GLN A 7 1.37 -28.84 -5.38
C GLN A 7 0.75 -27.61 -6.06
N ILE A 8 1.58 -26.83 -6.75
CA ILE A 8 1.15 -25.59 -7.43
C ILE A 8 1.47 -25.69 -8.92
N ASP A 9 0.45 -25.52 -9.76
CA ASP A 9 0.59 -25.51 -11.21
C ASP A 9 0.54 -24.07 -11.74
N MET A 10 1.50 -23.74 -12.63
CA MET A 10 1.65 -22.42 -13.20
C MET A 10 2.21 -22.56 -14.62
N LYS A 11 1.52 -21.99 -15.61
CA LYS A 11 1.94 -22.00 -17.04
C LYS A 11 2.95 -20.88 -17.32
N ASN A 12 2.64 -19.66 -16.85
CA ASN A 12 3.47 -18.48 -17.06
C ASN A 12 4.37 -18.25 -15.86
N LYS A 13 5.69 -18.28 -16.08
CA LYS A 13 6.71 -18.02 -15.03
C LYS A 13 7.44 -16.72 -15.35
N PRO A 14 7.81 -15.93 -14.30
CA PRO A 14 8.69 -14.80 -14.51
C PRO A 14 10.03 -15.27 -15.11
N GLU A 15 10.45 -14.65 -16.18
CA GLU A 15 11.61 -15.06 -16.98
C GLU A 15 12.91 -15.04 -16.15
N LEU A 16 13.08 -14.01 -15.33
CA LEU A 16 14.27 -13.79 -14.50
C LEU A 16 14.15 -14.29 -13.06
N ASP A 17 12.98 -14.84 -12.69
CA ASP A 17 12.71 -15.37 -11.36
C ASP A 17 11.85 -16.64 -11.43
N PRO A 18 12.36 -17.74 -11.99
CA PRO A 18 11.58 -18.96 -12.21
C PRO A 18 11.19 -19.68 -10.90
N GLY A 19 11.74 -19.23 -9.77
CA GLY A 19 11.43 -19.72 -8.43
C GLY A 19 10.18 -19.12 -7.80
N PHE A 20 9.63 -18.03 -8.38
CA PHE A 20 8.43 -17.36 -7.90
C PHE A 20 7.23 -18.32 -7.82
N ILE A 21 6.55 -18.31 -6.67
CA ILE A 21 5.31 -19.07 -6.44
C ILE A 21 4.21 -18.08 -6.06
N PRO A 22 3.24 -17.78 -6.94
CA PRO A 22 2.16 -16.85 -6.60
C PRO A 22 1.42 -17.30 -5.34
N LEU A 23 1.35 -16.44 -4.33
CA LEU A 23 0.64 -16.76 -3.08
C LEU A 23 -0.84 -17.09 -3.33
N HIS A 24 -1.47 -16.42 -4.29
CA HIS A 24 -2.84 -16.73 -4.70
C HIS A 24 -2.99 -18.20 -5.13
N LYS A 25 -2.12 -18.70 -6.02
CA LYS A 25 -2.15 -20.09 -6.47
C LYS A 25 -1.85 -21.10 -5.35
N PHE A 26 -0.95 -20.73 -4.43
CA PHE A 26 -0.75 -21.54 -3.23
C PHE A 26 -2.04 -21.60 -2.41
N ASN A 27 -2.68 -20.48 -2.16
CA ASN A 27 -3.93 -20.40 -1.40
C ASN A 27 -5.06 -21.18 -2.07
N GLU A 28 -5.23 -21.08 -3.38
CA GLU A 28 -6.20 -21.86 -4.14
C GLU A 28 -5.96 -23.37 -4.02
N ALA A 29 -4.72 -23.80 -4.20
CA ALA A 29 -4.36 -25.22 -4.13
C ALA A 29 -4.56 -25.77 -2.69
N PHE A 30 -4.18 -24.99 -1.68
CA PHE A 30 -4.38 -25.31 -0.27
C PHE A 30 -5.86 -25.48 0.07
N LEU A 31 -6.71 -24.51 -0.33
CA LEU A 31 -8.13 -24.49 0.00
C LEU A 31 -8.94 -25.58 -0.72
N LYS A 32 -8.42 -26.18 -1.81
CA LYS A 32 -9.10 -27.31 -2.47
C LYS A 32 -9.22 -28.55 -1.59
N THR A 33 -8.33 -28.72 -0.63
CA THR A 33 -8.27 -29.91 0.25
C THR A 33 -8.55 -29.59 1.71
N ALA A 34 -8.42 -28.33 2.12
CA ALA A 34 -8.72 -27.89 3.49
C ALA A 34 -10.23 -27.88 3.77
N SER A 35 -10.66 -28.43 4.91
CA SER A 35 -12.10 -28.59 5.24
C SER A 35 -12.47 -28.26 6.67
N LEU A 36 -11.51 -28.13 7.60
CA LEU A 36 -11.75 -27.78 8.99
C LEU A 36 -11.97 -26.26 9.10
N PRO A 37 -13.12 -25.78 9.59
CA PRO A 37 -13.38 -24.35 9.71
C PRO A 37 -12.37 -23.63 10.62
N PHE A 38 -11.88 -22.49 10.16
CA PHE A 38 -11.02 -21.60 10.90
C PHE A 38 -11.40 -20.15 10.62
N SER A 39 -11.37 -19.29 11.63
CA SER A 39 -11.73 -17.88 11.42
C SER A 39 -10.86 -16.98 12.28
N ILE A 40 -10.56 -15.81 11.74
CA ILE A 40 -9.86 -14.75 12.45
C ILE A 40 -10.69 -13.47 12.43
N ALA A 41 -10.51 -12.65 13.46
CA ALA A 41 -10.95 -11.27 13.43
C ALA A 41 -9.78 -10.37 13.85
N ILE A 42 -9.65 -9.22 13.21
CA ILE A 42 -8.59 -8.23 13.50
C ILE A 42 -9.26 -6.96 13.99
N GLU A 43 -8.88 -6.54 15.19
CA GLU A 43 -9.31 -5.27 15.79
C GLU A 43 -8.27 -4.19 15.51
N ARG A 44 -8.75 -3.02 15.09
CA ARG A 44 -7.98 -1.79 14.93
C ARG A 44 -8.61 -0.65 15.73
N ASN A 45 -8.11 0.57 15.58
CA ASN A 45 -8.63 1.76 16.26
C ASN A 45 -10.16 1.89 16.14
N ASP A 46 -10.76 2.58 17.10
CA ASP A 46 -12.22 2.85 17.16
C ASP A 46 -13.08 1.58 17.18
N LYS A 47 -12.54 0.48 17.71
CA LYS A 47 -13.20 -0.83 17.79
C LYS A 47 -13.64 -1.38 16.43
N GLN A 48 -13.00 -0.97 15.36
CA GLN A 48 -13.25 -1.53 14.05
C GLN A 48 -12.76 -2.97 14.00
N ILE A 49 -13.60 -3.87 13.48
CA ILE A 49 -13.36 -5.30 13.44
C ILE A 49 -13.53 -5.81 12.02
N TYR A 50 -12.47 -6.38 11.48
CA TYR A 50 -12.53 -7.16 10.24
C TYR A 50 -12.55 -8.65 10.54
N VAL A 51 -13.44 -9.40 9.91
CA VAL A 51 -13.58 -10.84 10.09
C VAL A 51 -13.29 -11.58 8.79
N LYS A 52 -12.47 -12.63 8.86
CA LYS A 52 -12.19 -13.54 7.76
C LYS A 52 -12.41 -14.98 8.20
N SER A 53 -13.35 -15.66 7.56
CA SER A 53 -13.52 -17.11 7.67
C SER A 53 -12.79 -17.84 6.56
N THR A 54 -12.19 -18.98 6.88
CA THR A 54 -11.43 -19.83 5.99
C THR A 54 -11.46 -21.29 6.46
N PHE A 55 -10.66 -22.15 5.83
CA PHE A 55 -10.51 -23.55 6.20
C PHE A 55 -9.03 -23.89 6.35
N VAL A 56 -8.73 -24.91 7.16
CA VAL A 56 -7.43 -25.54 7.32
C VAL A 56 -7.60 -27.06 7.24
N HIS A 57 -6.52 -27.83 7.23
CA HIS A 57 -6.60 -29.31 7.24
C HIS A 57 -6.76 -29.84 8.66
N GLY A 58 -5.97 -29.32 9.61
CA GLY A 58 -6.03 -29.71 11.03
C GLY A 58 -5.37 -31.04 11.34
N ASP A 59 -4.72 -31.68 10.37
CA ASP A 59 -3.99 -32.93 10.56
C ASP A 59 -2.46 -32.70 10.58
N GLU A 60 -1.73 -33.75 11.00
CA GLU A 60 -0.28 -33.67 11.19
C GLU A 60 0.50 -33.61 9.85
N ALA A 61 -0.05 -34.19 8.79
CA ALA A 61 0.59 -34.22 7.48
C ALA A 61 0.60 -32.83 6.81
N HIS A 62 -0.37 -31.97 7.14
CA HIS A 62 -0.52 -30.62 6.60
C HIS A 62 -0.16 -29.51 7.62
N ALA A 63 0.38 -29.85 8.80
CA ALA A 63 0.61 -28.91 9.88
C ALA A 63 1.48 -27.69 9.49
N ASP A 64 2.44 -27.86 8.59
CA ASP A 64 3.29 -26.77 8.08
C ASP A 64 2.55 -25.92 7.04
N ALA A 65 1.73 -26.56 6.19
CA ALA A 65 0.91 -25.87 5.20
C ALA A 65 -0.17 -25.00 5.88
N ASP A 66 -0.83 -25.55 6.90
CA ASP A 66 -1.84 -24.86 7.69
C ASP A 66 -1.26 -23.61 8.38
N LEU A 67 -0.10 -23.76 9.01
CA LEU A 67 0.58 -22.65 9.67
C LEU A 67 1.03 -21.60 8.66
N TYR A 68 1.64 -22.02 7.56
CA TYR A 68 2.09 -21.11 6.51
C TYR A 68 0.93 -20.30 5.92
N TYR A 69 -0.17 -20.99 5.55
CA TYR A 69 -1.35 -20.35 5.02
C TYR A 69 -1.92 -19.29 5.97
N LEU A 70 -2.11 -19.66 7.25
CA LEU A 70 -2.65 -18.74 8.26
C LEU A 70 -1.71 -17.58 8.55
N ASP A 71 -0.41 -17.81 8.63
CA ASP A 71 0.60 -16.78 8.82
C ASP A 71 0.56 -15.74 7.69
N ARG A 72 0.54 -16.20 6.42
CA ARG A 72 0.46 -15.30 5.27
C ARG A 72 -0.88 -14.56 5.20
N LEU A 73 -1.99 -15.23 5.53
CA LEU A 73 -3.32 -14.63 5.57
C LEU A 73 -3.40 -13.51 6.62
N VAL A 74 -2.96 -13.77 7.85
CA VAL A 74 -2.98 -12.78 8.94
C VAL A 74 -2.08 -11.60 8.60
N LYS A 75 -0.83 -11.86 8.15
CA LYS A 75 0.09 -10.80 7.76
C LYS A 75 -0.48 -9.93 6.65
N PHE A 76 -1.06 -10.53 5.62
CA PHE A 76 -1.69 -9.75 4.54
C PHE A 76 -2.78 -8.81 5.07
N GLN A 77 -3.67 -9.33 5.93
CA GLN A 77 -4.76 -8.53 6.48
C GLN A 77 -4.25 -7.39 7.38
N LEU A 78 -3.20 -7.61 8.14
CA LEU A 78 -2.58 -6.56 8.97
C LEU A 78 -2.00 -5.43 8.11
N TRP A 79 -1.27 -5.74 7.04
CA TRP A 79 -0.65 -4.75 6.17
C TRP A 79 -1.65 -4.08 5.20
N GLN A 80 -2.80 -4.71 4.97
CA GLN A 80 -3.88 -4.11 4.20
C GLN A 80 -4.77 -3.21 5.08
N LYS A 81 -5.26 -3.74 6.22
CA LYS A 81 -6.29 -3.06 7.01
C LYS A 81 -5.74 -2.37 8.26
N GLY A 82 -4.62 -2.83 8.76
CA GLY A 82 -4.12 -2.47 10.07
C GLY A 82 -4.76 -3.29 11.19
N GLY A 83 -4.22 -3.18 12.38
CA GLY A 83 -4.75 -3.80 13.59
C GLY A 83 -3.69 -4.11 14.63
N PHE A 84 -4.12 -4.30 15.86
CA PHE A 84 -3.25 -4.60 17.00
C PHE A 84 -3.75 -5.78 17.85
N ARG A 85 -4.91 -6.35 17.51
CA ARG A 85 -5.44 -7.53 18.20
C ARG A 85 -6.04 -8.51 17.21
N ILE A 86 -5.65 -9.77 17.33
CA ILE A 86 -6.11 -10.85 16.49
C ILE A 86 -6.94 -11.82 17.36
N TYR A 87 -8.19 -11.98 17.03
CA TYR A 87 -9.06 -13.01 17.61
C TYR A 87 -9.03 -14.24 16.73
N VAL A 88 -8.90 -15.42 17.34
CA VAL A 88 -8.80 -16.70 16.63
C VAL A 88 -9.89 -17.64 17.10
N LYS A 89 -10.66 -18.17 16.15
CA LYS A 89 -11.64 -19.25 16.37
C LYS A 89 -11.29 -20.43 15.47
N GLY A 90 -10.89 -21.56 16.06
CA GLY A 90 -10.48 -22.74 15.31
C GLY A 90 -9.62 -23.69 16.14
N ASP A 91 -8.76 -24.44 15.47
CA ASP A 91 -7.87 -25.42 16.07
C ASP A 91 -6.96 -24.82 17.14
N GLU A 92 -6.80 -25.53 18.26
CA GLU A 92 -6.00 -25.08 19.40
C GLU A 92 -4.50 -25.03 19.09
N LYS A 93 -3.98 -26.03 18.38
CA LYS A 93 -2.55 -26.10 18.08
C LYS A 93 -2.14 -24.95 17.13
N LEU A 94 -2.96 -24.65 16.12
CA LEU A 94 -2.71 -23.55 15.19
C LEU A 94 -2.83 -22.19 15.89
N TYR A 95 -3.81 -22.02 16.80
CA TYR A 95 -3.85 -20.80 17.63
C TYR A 95 -2.56 -20.61 18.44
N GLN A 96 -2.08 -21.65 19.13
CA GLN A 96 -0.84 -21.55 19.93
C GLN A 96 0.37 -21.20 19.07
N LYS A 97 0.49 -21.79 17.87
CA LYS A 97 1.56 -21.48 16.91
C LYS A 97 1.48 -20.02 16.44
N LEU A 98 0.29 -19.52 16.09
CA LEU A 98 0.10 -18.11 15.72
C LEU A 98 0.46 -17.18 16.89
N LYS A 99 -0.01 -17.48 18.11
CA LYS A 99 0.31 -16.69 19.29
C LYS A 99 1.82 -16.60 19.53
N LEU A 100 2.54 -17.72 19.38
CA LEU A 100 4.01 -17.76 19.50
C LEU A 100 4.69 -16.97 18.37
N ALA A 101 4.16 -16.99 17.15
CA ALA A 101 4.74 -16.25 16.04
C ALA A 101 4.72 -14.74 16.30
N TYR A 102 3.67 -14.20 16.90
CA TYR A 102 3.52 -12.76 17.24
C TYR A 102 4.05 -12.40 18.64
N ALA A 103 4.56 -13.36 19.43
CA ALA A 103 5.18 -13.08 20.71
C ALA A 103 6.57 -12.42 20.55
N PRO A 104 7.10 -11.77 21.58
CA PRO A 104 8.47 -11.25 21.58
C PRO A 104 9.48 -12.34 21.19
N GLY A 105 10.30 -12.08 20.16
CA GLY A 105 11.25 -13.03 19.59
C GLY A 105 10.65 -14.08 18.64
N GLY A 106 9.35 -14.08 18.41
CA GLY A 106 8.69 -14.91 17.42
C GLY A 106 8.93 -14.44 15.98
N THR A 107 8.54 -15.25 15.01
CA THR A 107 8.76 -14.98 13.57
C THR A 107 8.02 -13.72 13.07
N ARG A 108 6.99 -13.26 13.77
CA ARG A 108 6.20 -12.06 13.50
C ARG A 108 6.36 -10.99 14.59
N ALA A 109 7.40 -11.07 15.40
CA ALA A 109 7.68 -10.08 16.45
C ALA A 109 7.80 -8.66 15.87
N PHE A 110 8.41 -8.51 14.66
CA PHE A 110 8.49 -7.23 13.96
C PHE A 110 7.09 -6.65 13.68
N ASP A 111 6.18 -7.45 13.11
CA ASP A 111 4.82 -7.00 12.81
C ASP A 111 4.06 -6.63 14.10
N ALA A 112 4.18 -7.43 15.15
CA ALA A 112 3.54 -7.18 16.44
C ALA A 112 4.05 -5.89 17.10
N GLU A 113 5.37 -5.67 17.10
CA GLU A 113 5.99 -4.46 17.64
C GLU A 113 5.61 -3.23 16.84
N PHE A 114 5.64 -3.33 15.51
CA PHE A 114 5.29 -2.23 14.61
C PHE A 114 3.83 -1.80 14.78
N PHE A 115 2.88 -2.74 14.67
CA PHE A 115 1.46 -2.42 14.81
C PHE A 115 1.08 -2.00 16.24
N GLY A 116 1.64 -2.64 17.26
CA GLY A 116 1.49 -2.19 18.65
C GLY A 116 1.96 -0.74 18.83
N GLY A 117 3.10 -0.39 18.23
CA GLY A 117 3.68 0.95 18.30
C GLY A 117 2.86 2.03 17.60
N ILE A 118 2.40 1.78 16.36
CA ILE A 118 1.62 2.78 15.62
C ILE A 118 0.23 3.01 16.21
N TYR A 119 -0.40 1.95 16.74
CA TYR A 119 -1.71 2.05 17.43
C TYR A 119 -1.59 2.42 18.91
N GLN A 120 -0.37 2.49 19.47
CA GLN A 120 -0.12 2.74 20.90
C GLN A 120 -0.91 1.77 21.82
N SER A 121 -0.93 0.51 21.42
CA SER A 121 -1.68 -0.57 22.08
C SER A 121 -0.82 -1.81 22.14
N GLU A 122 -1.03 -2.65 23.16
CA GLU A 122 -0.40 -3.96 23.21
C GLU A 122 -0.92 -4.85 22.06
N PHE A 123 0.00 -5.51 21.34
CA PHE A 123 -0.39 -6.44 20.29
C PHE A 123 -0.74 -7.79 20.91
N GLU A 124 -1.92 -8.31 20.62
CA GLU A 124 -2.44 -9.53 21.24
C GLU A 124 -2.98 -10.53 20.21
N VAL A 125 -2.76 -11.82 20.48
CA VAL A 125 -3.45 -12.93 19.78
C VAL A 125 -4.28 -13.68 20.80
N ILE A 126 -5.61 -13.68 20.64
CA ILE A 126 -6.59 -14.15 21.62
C ILE A 126 -7.45 -15.25 21.02
N LYS A 127 -7.55 -16.40 21.73
CA LYS A 127 -8.52 -17.43 21.38
C LYS A 127 -9.92 -17.05 21.87
N CYS A 128 -10.92 -17.34 21.06
CA CYS A 128 -12.31 -17.11 21.43
C CYS A 128 -13.26 -18.19 20.85
N GLU A 129 -14.35 -18.44 21.55
CA GLU A 129 -15.44 -19.32 21.08
C GLU A 129 -16.37 -18.61 20.09
N LYS A 130 -16.55 -17.30 20.26
CA LYS A 130 -17.33 -16.44 19.37
C LYS A 130 -16.47 -15.25 18.99
N LEU A 131 -16.32 -15.02 17.69
CA LEU A 131 -15.65 -13.81 17.18
C LEU A 131 -16.47 -12.56 17.49
N PRO A 132 -15.81 -11.40 17.69
CA PRO A 132 -16.53 -10.14 17.73
C PRO A 132 -17.25 -9.89 16.40
N GLU A 133 -18.35 -9.15 16.46
CA GLU A 133 -19.12 -8.80 15.27
C GLU A 133 -18.31 -7.84 14.37
N PRO A 134 -18.35 -8.01 13.04
CA PRO A 134 -17.65 -7.11 12.13
C PRO A 134 -18.23 -5.70 12.26
N TYR A 135 -17.32 -4.73 12.34
CA TYR A 135 -17.68 -3.32 12.42
C TYR A 135 -16.64 -2.47 11.69
N GLU A 136 -17.07 -1.62 10.80
CA GLU A 136 -16.22 -0.70 10.06
C GLU A 136 -16.88 0.67 9.98
N ILE A 137 -16.14 1.71 10.33
CA ILE A 137 -16.59 3.10 10.20
C ILE A 137 -16.51 3.46 8.72
N LYS A 138 -17.64 3.74 8.11
CA LYS A 138 -17.72 4.26 6.76
C LYS A 138 -17.52 5.77 6.83
N LYS A 139 -16.39 6.25 6.32
CA LYS A 139 -16.13 7.66 6.07
C LYS A 139 -16.24 7.91 4.57
N SER A 140 -16.92 8.97 4.22
CA SER A 140 -16.91 9.48 2.84
C SER A 140 -15.71 10.41 2.67
N ILE A 141 -14.58 9.89 2.18
CA ILE A 141 -13.33 10.63 2.01
C ILE A 141 -13.09 10.82 0.51
N GLY A 142 -13.01 12.07 0.07
CA GLY A 142 -12.73 12.41 -1.33
C GLY A 142 -13.97 12.68 -2.20
N GLY A 143 -13.75 13.39 -3.30
CA GLY A 143 -14.80 13.71 -4.26
C GLY A 143 -15.60 14.98 -3.98
N TYR A 144 -15.20 15.79 -2.98
CA TYR A 144 -15.87 17.04 -2.61
C TYR A 144 -15.17 18.23 -3.27
N PHE A 145 -15.86 18.94 -4.14
CA PHE A 145 -15.26 20.02 -4.94
C PHE A 145 -15.86 21.41 -4.68
N ASP A 146 -16.95 21.50 -3.93
CA ASP A 146 -17.66 22.75 -3.65
C ASP A 146 -16.88 23.69 -2.72
N GLY A 147 -16.96 24.99 -2.96
CA GLY A 147 -16.38 26.05 -2.13
C GLY A 147 -14.89 26.28 -2.33
N CYS A 148 -14.26 26.96 -1.35
CA CYS A 148 -12.86 27.37 -1.37
C CYS A 148 -12.02 26.39 -0.54
N ARG A 149 -11.18 25.58 -1.19
CA ARG A 149 -10.47 24.47 -0.57
C ARG A 149 -8.96 24.59 -0.73
N ILE A 150 -8.24 24.16 0.30
CA ILE A 150 -6.80 23.98 0.25
C ILE A 150 -6.50 22.51 0.07
N GLY A 151 -5.61 22.19 -0.87
CA GLY A 151 -4.99 20.89 -0.98
C GLY A 151 -3.48 20.99 -0.85
N VAL A 152 -2.88 20.12 -0.02
CA VAL A 152 -1.43 20.05 0.13
C VAL A 152 -0.96 18.62 -0.03
N ASP A 153 0.16 18.43 -0.73
CA ASP A 153 0.81 17.12 -0.91
C ASP A 153 2.23 17.19 -0.36
N PHE A 154 2.50 16.50 0.77
CA PHE A 154 3.79 16.48 1.42
C PHE A 154 4.60 15.24 1.03
N GLY A 155 5.51 15.43 0.05
CA GLY A 155 6.46 14.42 -0.39
C GLY A 155 7.80 14.43 0.36
N GLY A 156 8.69 13.53 -0.03
CA GLY A 156 9.99 13.34 0.62
C GLY A 156 11.07 14.34 0.22
N SER A 157 10.88 15.16 -0.82
CA SER A 157 11.82 16.16 -1.35
C SER A 157 11.18 17.52 -1.56
N ASP A 158 9.89 17.55 -1.76
CA ASP A 158 9.09 18.73 -2.06
C ASP A 158 7.70 18.60 -1.44
N TYR A 159 7.03 19.73 -1.28
CA TYR A 159 5.59 19.75 -1.06
C TYR A 159 4.91 20.62 -2.13
N LYS A 160 3.68 20.26 -2.45
CA LYS A 160 2.86 20.97 -3.43
C LYS A 160 1.60 21.48 -2.76
N VAL A 161 1.25 22.74 -3.08
CA VAL A 161 0.02 23.35 -2.61
C VAL A 161 -0.91 23.65 -3.77
N ALA A 162 -2.20 23.59 -3.52
CA ALA A 162 -3.23 24.04 -4.46
C ALA A 162 -4.31 24.83 -3.70
N SER A 163 -4.72 25.94 -4.29
CA SER A 163 -5.93 26.66 -3.92
C SER A 163 -6.99 26.36 -4.95
N VAL A 164 -8.13 25.84 -4.50
CA VAL A 164 -9.18 25.30 -5.37
C VAL A 164 -10.50 26.04 -5.05
N ILE A 165 -11.21 26.49 -6.08
CA ILE A 165 -12.55 27.09 -5.96
C ILE A 165 -13.50 26.27 -6.84
N ASP A 166 -14.52 25.66 -6.23
CA ASP A 166 -15.54 24.87 -6.91
C ASP A 166 -14.95 23.83 -7.89
N GLY A 167 -13.86 23.16 -7.46
CA GLY A 167 -13.15 22.12 -8.21
C GLY A 167 -12.08 22.63 -9.17
N GLU A 168 -11.97 23.93 -9.40
CA GLU A 168 -10.95 24.50 -10.28
C GLU A 168 -9.74 25.01 -9.46
N ALA A 169 -8.54 24.59 -9.86
CA ALA A 169 -7.29 25.09 -9.26
C ALA A 169 -7.02 26.51 -9.73
N VAL A 170 -7.12 27.47 -8.82
CA VAL A 170 -6.83 28.90 -9.08
C VAL A 170 -5.37 29.26 -8.77
N TYR A 171 -4.70 28.43 -8.00
CA TYR A 171 -3.26 28.55 -7.68
C TYR A 171 -2.66 27.18 -7.43
N SER A 172 -1.41 27.00 -7.83
CA SER A 172 -0.60 25.81 -7.51
C SER A 172 0.87 26.20 -7.45
N HIS A 173 1.58 25.70 -6.47
CA HIS A 173 3.02 25.92 -6.29
C HIS A 173 3.70 24.70 -5.69
N GLU A 174 4.98 24.53 -6.04
CA GLU A 174 5.85 23.47 -5.52
C GLU A 174 7.04 24.09 -4.79
N THR A 175 7.31 23.61 -3.58
CA THR A 175 8.41 24.10 -2.74
C THR A 175 9.29 22.92 -2.33
N VAL A 176 10.60 23.07 -2.55
CA VAL A 176 11.59 22.08 -2.08
C VAL A 176 11.75 22.20 -0.57
N TRP A 177 11.69 21.07 0.12
CA TRP A 177 12.01 20.95 1.53
C TRP A 177 12.84 19.69 1.79
N ASN A 178 13.42 19.57 2.97
CA ASN A 178 14.32 18.48 3.31
C ASN A 178 13.90 17.78 4.60
N PRO A 179 12.73 17.15 4.67
CA PRO A 179 12.19 16.61 5.91
C PRO A 179 13.03 15.46 6.46
N LYS A 180 13.54 14.58 5.59
CA LYS A 180 14.25 13.35 5.97
C LYS A 180 15.60 13.56 6.65
N ILE A 181 16.18 14.77 6.54
CA ILE A 181 17.47 15.11 7.15
C ILE A 181 17.34 16.09 8.31
N ASN A 182 16.11 16.45 8.70
CA ASN A 182 15.83 17.33 9.83
C ASN A 182 15.26 16.52 11.00
N SER A 183 15.82 16.74 12.19
CA SER A 183 15.36 16.14 13.45
C SER A 183 14.50 17.10 14.31
N ASP A 184 14.42 18.38 13.91
CA ASP A 184 13.68 19.41 14.63
C ASP A 184 12.19 19.38 14.23
N PRO A 185 11.26 19.09 15.16
CA PRO A 185 9.84 19.12 14.87
C PRO A 185 9.31 20.53 14.53
N ASP A 186 9.96 21.59 14.97
CA ASP A 186 9.55 22.96 14.63
C ASP A 186 9.81 23.28 13.16
N TYR A 187 10.93 22.81 12.59
CA TYR A 187 11.16 22.89 11.15
C TYR A 187 10.00 22.27 10.35
N HIS A 188 9.55 21.09 10.74
CA HIS A 188 8.45 20.41 10.05
C HIS A 188 7.15 21.18 10.21
N PHE A 189 6.84 21.62 11.42
CA PHE A 189 5.60 22.36 11.70
C PHE A 189 5.52 23.69 10.96
N GLU A 190 6.60 24.46 10.94
CA GLU A 190 6.68 25.73 10.22
C GLU A 190 6.49 25.57 8.72
N ASN A 191 7.06 24.52 8.09
CA ASN A 191 6.83 24.23 6.68
C ASN A 191 5.38 23.83 6.40
N VAL A 192 4.76 23.00 7.25
CA VAL A 192 3.35 22.61 7.10
C VAL A 192 2.43 23.82 7.22
N VAL A 193 2.65 24.67 8.21
CA VAL A 193 1.86 25.92 8.38
C VAL A 193 2.09 26.87 7.21
N SER A 194 3.33 27.04 6.75
CA SER A 194 3.67 27.90 5.61
C SER A 194 2.97 27.48 4.33
N ALA A 195 2.99 26.16 4.03
CA ALA A 195 2.30 25.60 2.87
C ALA A 195 0.79 25.90 2.88
N MET A 196 0.14 25.68 4.03
CA MET A 196 -1.31 25.95 4.17
C MET A 196 -1.64 27.45 4.10
N LYS A 197 -0.80 28.33 4.69
CA LYS A 197 -0.98 29.80 4.62
C LYS A 197 -0.82 30.32 3.21
N GLU A 198 0.19 29.84 2.47
CA GLU A 198 0.43 30.23 1.07
C GLU A 198 -0.81 29.97 0.20
N ALA A 199 -1.42 28.79 0.36
CA ALA A 199 -2.64 28.47 -0.36
C ALA A 199 -3.86 29.30 0.14
N ALA A 200 -3.98 29.52 1.46
CA ALA A 200 -5.07 30.31 2.05
C ALA A 200 -5.10 31.76 1.55
N GLU A 201 -3.93 32.39 1.35
CA GLU A 201 -3.80 33.78 0.86
C GLU A 201 -4.34 33.98 -0.57
N ARG A 202 -4.55 32.91 -1.30
CA ARG A 202 -5.10 32.91 -2.67
C ARG A 202 -6.59 32.67 -2.73
N LEU A 203 -7.24 32.46 -1.59
CA LEU A 203 -8.66 32.18 -1.48
C LEU A 203 -9.39 33.32 -0.73
N PRO A 204 -10.64 33.65 -1.10
CA PRO A 204 -11.43 34.63 -0.36
C PRO A 204 -11.82 34.17 1.06
N ARG A 205 -11.83 32.87 1.28
CA ARG A 205 -12.05 32.16 2.56
C ARG A 205 -11.53 30.73 2.44
N VAL A 206 -11.47 30.00 3.53
CA VAL A 206 -11.11 28.57 3.55
C VAL A 206 -12.28 27.77 4.10
N ASP A 207 -12.89 26.94 3.27
CA ASP A 207 -14.04 26.11 3.63
C ASP A 207 -13.62 24.68 4.05
N ALA A 208 -12.50 24.17 3.53
CA ALA A 208 -11.96 22.85 3.87
C ALA A 208 -10.47 22.72 3.51
N ILE A 209 -9.76 21.80 4.18
CA ILE A 209 -8.33 21.53 3.94
C ILE A 209 -8.10 20.02 3.79
N GLY A 210 -7.59 19.59 2.64
CA GLY A 210 -7.19 18.23 2.41
C GLY A 210 -5.66 18.09 2.34
N VAL A 211 -5.14 17.05 2.97
CA VAL A 211 -3.70 16.78 3.06
C VAL A 211 -3.39 15.39 2.52
N SER A 212 -2.53 15.33 1.52
CA SER A 212 -1.81 14.15 1.07
C SER A 212 -0.46 14.11 1.77
N SER A 213 -0.08 13.00 2.36
CA SER A 213 1.20 12.87 3.07
C SER A 213 1.80 11.49 2.90
N ALA A 214 3.09 11.44 2.56
CA ALA A 214 3.82 10.20 2.59
C ALA A 214 3.91 9.63 4.01
N GLY A 215 3.57 8.35 4.17
CA GLY A 215 3.58 7.62 5.45
C GLY A 215 2.23 7.01 5.81
N LEU A 216 2.19 6.29 6.91
CA LEU A 216 0.96 5.69 7.43
C LEU A 216 0.15 6.73 8.19
N ILE A 217 -1.06 6.95 7.73
CA ILE A 217 -2.01 7.90 8.29
C ILE A 217 -3.21 7.13 8.87
N GLY A 218 -3.72 7.57 9.98
CA GLY A 218 -4.95 7.03 10.57
C GLY A 218 -5.65 8.06 11.44
N ASN A 219 -6.94 8.28 11.21
CA ASN A 219 -7.74 9.30 11.91
C ASN A 219 -7.10 10.68 11.88
N ASN A 220 -6.64 11.13 10.70
CA ASN A 220 -5.97 12.41 10.48
C ASN A 220 -4.65 12.59 11.26
N ARG A 221 -4.06 11.50 11.75
CA ARG A 221 -2.83 11.49 12.54
C ARG A 221 -1.72 10.76 11.80
N VAL A 222 -0.50 11.24 11.92
CA VAL A 222 0.69 10.53 11.43
C VAL A 222 0.97 9.36 12.37
N LEU A 223 0.77 8.14 11.90
CA LEU A 223 1.08 6.93 12.66
C LEU A 223 2.57 6.58 12.53
N PHE A 224 3.09 6.65 11.30
CA PHE A 224 4.48 6.44 10.95
C PHE A 224 4.80 7.17 9.64
N ALA A 225 5.91 7.88 9.55
CA ALA A 225 6.38 8.46 8.28
C ALA A 225 7.90 8.65 8.28
N GLN A 226 8.55 8.23 7.19
CA GLN A 226 9.98 8.48 6.99
C GLN A 226 10.31 9.97 6.81
N LEU A 227 9.32 10.81 6.51
CA LEU A 227 9.47 12.26 6.50
C LEU A 227 10.01 12.78 7.85
N TYR A 228 9.62 12.15 8.94
CA TYR A 228 9.95 12.51 10.32
C TYR A 228 10.88 11.49 10.99
N GLY A 229 11.59 10.68 10.18
CA GLY A 229 12.38 9.54 10.69
C GLY A 229 13.55 9.91 11.61
N LEU A 230 14.03 11.15 11.56
CA LEU A 230 15.09 11.65 12.46
C LEU A 230 14.54 12.35 13.71
N VAL A 231 13.24 12.63 13.79
CA VAL A 231 12.63 13.22 14.99
C VAL A 231 12.65 12.17 16.12
N PRO A 232 13.19 12.51 17.32
CA PRO A 232 13.18 11.61 18.46
C PRO A 232 11.77 11.11 18.79
N LYS A 233 11.65 9.84 19.19
CA LYS A 233 10.35 9.15 19.41
C LYS A 233 9.41 9.91 20.37
N GLU A 234 9.98 10.49 21.43
CA GLU A 234 9.22 11.29 22.42
C GLU A 234 8.63 12.55 21.79
N LEU A 235 9.42 13.24 20.94
CA LEU A 235 8.98 14.42 20.20
C LEU A 235 8.05 14.05 19.04
N PHE A 236 8.25 12.91 18.40
CA PHE A 236 7.32 12.42 17.39
C PHE A 236 5.90 12.29 17.97
N ASN A 237 5.76 11.61 19.10
CA ASN A 237 4.45 11.39 19.72
C ASN A 237 3.77 12.69 20.19
N SER A 238 4.53 13.66 20.68
CA SER A 238 3.99 14.91 21.25
C SER A 238 3.86 16.08 20.27
N ARG A 239 4.64 16.07 19.16
CA ARG A 239 4.77 17.22 18.27
C ARG A 239 4.42 16.91 16.81
N VAL A 240 4.63 15.66 16.36
CA VAL A 240 4.47 15.28 14.95
C VAL A 240 3.17 14.52 14.69
N ARG A 241 2.75 13.68 15.61
CA ARG A 241 1.57 12.83 15.41
C ARG A 241 0.32 13.62 15.00
N ASP A 242 0.10 14.78 15.58
CA ASP A 242 -1.03 15.68 15.32
C ASP A 242 -0.63 16.96 14.55
N ILE A 243 0.49 16.94 13.84
CA ILE A 243 1.10 18.13 13.20
C ILE A 243 0.14 18.83 12.22
N TYR A 244 -0.63 18.05 11.43
CA TYR A 244 -1.57 18.61 10.46
C TYR A 244 -2.78 19.26 11.12
N ALA A 245 -3.36 18.64 12.15
CA ALA A 245 -4.45 19.22 12.93
C ALA A 245 -4.02 20.56 13.58
N GLN A 246 -2.82 20.58 14.20
CA GLN A 246 -2.25 21.79 14.80
C GLN A 246 -1.98 22.89 13.75
N ALA A 247 -1.58 22.50 12.53
CA ALA A 247 -1.36 23.46 11.45
C ALA A 247 -2.68 24.05 10.93
N VAL A 248 -3.73 23.23 10.78
CA VAL A 248 -5.08 23.66 10.40
C VAL A 248 -5.62 24.73 11.38
N GLU A 249 -5.42 24.55 12.69
CA GLU A 249 -5.80 25.54 13.71
C GLU A 249 -5.12 26.91 13.52
N LYS A 250 -3.94 26.96 12.85
CA LYS A 250 -3.25 28.22 12.52
C LYS A 250 -3.85 28.93 11.29
N ILE A 251 -4.65 28.23 10.48
CA ILE A 251 -5.37 28.77 9.33
C ILE A 251 -6.74 29.31 9.78
N GLY A 252 -7.45 28.53 10.60
CA GLY A 252 -8.74 28.92 11.17
C GLY A 252 -9.30 27.88 12.10
N LYS A 253 -10.26 28.30 12.92
CA LYS A 253 -10.98 27.40 13.83
C LYS A 253 -12.10 26.67 13.08
N ASP A 254 -12.34 25.43 13.48
CA ASP A 254 -13.45 24.60 13.01
C ASP A 254 -13.47 24.36 11.48
N ILE A 255 -12.31 24.49 10.80
CA ILE A 255 -12.21 24.16 9.37
C ILE A 255 -12.19 22.63 9.26
N PRO A 256 -13.12 22.02 8.49
CA PRO A 256 -13.07 20.60 8.17
C PRO A 256 -11.76 20.24 7.47
N PHE A 257 -11.11 19.16 7.91
CA PHE A 257 -9.90 18.67 7.26
C PHE A 257 -9.82 17.16 7.23
N GLU A 258 -9.13 16.63 6.23
CA GLU A 258 -8.84 15.21 6.10
C GLU A 258 -7.39 15.01 5.65
N VAL A 259 -6.73 14.04 6.29
CA VAL A 259 -5.33 13.67 5.99
C VAL A 259 -5.29 12.20 5.60
N VAL A 260 -4.75 11.90 4.43
CA VAL A 260 -4.59 10.53 3.95
C VAL A 260 -3.21 10.29 3.34
N ASN A 261 -2.88 9.03 3.09
CA ASN A 261 -1.64 8.64 2.45
C ASN A 261 -1.57 9.16 0.99
N ASP A 262 -0.36 9.47 0.52
CA ASP A 262 -0.10 9.96 -0.85
C ASP A 262 -0.50 8.95 -1.94
N GLY A 263 -0.39 7.64 -1.69
CA GLY A 263 -0.87 6.58 -2.58
C GLY A 263 -2.39 6.56 -2.71
N ASP A 264 -3.12 6.79 -1.62
CA ASP A 264 -4.59 6.92 -1.63
C ASP A 264 -5.01 8.14 -2.47
N VAL A 265 -4.33 9.29 -2.28
CA VAL A 265 -4.63 10.49 -3.07
C VAL A 265 -4.30 10.30 -4.54
N ALA A 266 -3.21 9.60 -4.87
CA ALA A 266 -2.88 9.28 -6.25
C ALA A 266 -3.95 8.38 -6.90
N ALA A 267 -4.48 7.39 -6.16
CA ALA A 267 -5.60 6.56 -6.63
C ALA A 267 -6.88 7.38 -6.84
N LEU A 268 -7.20 8.29 -5.92
CA LEU A 268 -8.35 9.19 -6.02
C LEU A 268 -8.22 10.13 -7.22
N ALA A 269 -7.05 10.74 -7.43
CA ALA A 269 -6.76 11.59 -8.59
C ALA A 269 -6.98 10.83 -9.90
N GLY A 270 -6.51 9.58 -9.95
CA GLY A 270 -6.72 8.70 -11.09
C GLY A 270 -8.20 8.36 -11.31
N ALA A 271 -8.93 8.01 -10.25
CA ALA A 271 -10.36 7.70 -10.30
C ALA A 271 -11.19 8.89 -10.84
N ILE A 272 -10.94 10.08 -10.31
CA ILE A 272 -11.61 11.32 -10.75
C ILE A 272 -11.28 11.60 -12.23
N SER A 273 -10.00 11.51 -12.61
CA SER A 273 -9.57 11.81 -13.99
C SER A 273 -10.11 10.83 -15.01
N LEU A 274 -10.27 9.56 -14.64
CA LEU A 274 -10.85 8.50 -15.47
C LEU A 274 -12.39 8.50 -15.43
N GLU A 275 -13.01 9.27 -14.54
CA GLU A 275 -14.46 9.24 -14.28
C GLU A 275 -14.93 7.81 -13.92
N LYS A 276 -14.11 7.08 -13.16
CA LYS A 276 -14.38 5.70 -12.72
C LYS A 276 -14.39 5.60 -11.19
N THR A 277 -15.12 4.65 -10.68
CA THR A 277 -15.13 4.24 -9.27
C THR A 277 -14.73 2.76 -9.14
N ASN A 278 -14.67 2.24 -7.94
CA ASN A 278 -14.25 0.86 -7.65
C ASN A 278 -12.86 0.54 -8.21
N ILE A 279 -11.91 1.43 -7.97
CA ILE A 279 -10.54 1.37 -8.50
C ILE A 279 -9.56 1.05 -7.37
N LEU A 280 -8.65 0.11 -7.61
CA LEU A 280 -7.43 -0.07 -6.83
C LEU A 280 -6.27 0.60 -7.56
N GLY A 281 -5.79 1.73 -7.05
CA GLY A 281 -4.54 2.34 -7.48
C GLY A 281 -3.37 1.56 -6.89
N LEU A 282 -2.39 1.20 -7.72
CA LEU A 282 -1.16 0.51 -7.33
C LEU A 282 0.02 1.40 -7.70
N ALA A 283 0.65 2.02 -6.71
CA ALA A 283 1.79 2.90 -6.93
C ALA A 283 3.11 2.12 -6.86
N LEU A 284 3.72 1.89 -8.02
CA LEU A 284 5.00 1.21 -8.23
C LEU A 284 6.12 2.27 -8.30
N GLY A 285 6.60 2.71 -7.15
CA GLY A 285 7.55 3.82 -7.03
C GLY A 285 8.82 3.47 -6.25
N THR A 286 9.17 4.32 -5.29
CA THR A 286 10.24 4.05 -4.31
C THR A 286 9.85 2.91 -3.38
N SER A 287 8.57 2.85 -2.99
CA SER A 287 7.93 1.75 -2.31
C SER A 287 6.74 1.25 -3.14
N PHE A 288 5.94 0.35 -2.59
CA PHE A 288 4.74 -0.19 -3.21
C PHE A 288 3.53 0.02 -2.28
N ILE A 289 2.55 0.78 -2.73
CA ILE A 289 1.37 1.10 -1.93
C ILE A 289 0.09 0.93 -2.75
N GLY A 290 -1.00 0.57 -2.08
CA GLY A 290 -2.33 0.53 -2.67
C GLY A 290 -3.19 1.70 -2.17
N GLY A 291 -4.04 2.25 -3.04
CA GLY A 291 -5.11 3.16 -2.67
C GLY A 291 -6.42 2.65 -3.26
N PHE A 292 -7.45 2.52 -2.43
CA PHE A 292 -8.72 1.97 -2.90
C PHE A 292 -9.85 2.99 -2.85
N VAL A 293 -10.37 3.31 -4.04
CA VAL A 293 -11.58 4.11 -4.23
C VAL A 293 -12.76 3.18 -4.43
N ASP A 294 -13.73 3.22 -3.56
CA ASP A 294 -14.89 2.33 -3.56
C ASP A 294 -15.92 2.65 -4.66
N LYS A 295 -17.03 1.89 -4.71
CA LYS A 295 -18.12 2.11 -5.68
C LYS A 295 -18.84 3.44 -5.52
N SER A 296 -18.72 4.06 -4.36
CA SER A 296 -19.30 5.39 -4.09
C SER A 296 -18.36 6.54 -4.46
N GLY A 297 -17.13 6.22 -4.90
CA GLY A 297 -16.10 7.20 -5.25
C GLY A 297 -15.29 7.71 -4.05
N HIS A 298 -15.35 7.04 -2.91
CA HIS A 298 -14.65 7.43 -1.69
C HIS A 298 -13.50 6.50 -1.35
N LEU A 299 -12.47 7.05 -0.70
CA LEU A 299 -11.31 6.30 -0.23
C LEU A 299 -11.66 5.37 0.93
N SER A 300 -11.05 4.20 0.95
CA SER A 300 -11.07 3.32 2.11
C SER A 300 -10.24 3.91 3.26
N ASN A 301 -10.63 3.62 4.50
CA ASN A 301 -9.86 3.99 5.69
C ASN A 301 -8.94 2.83 6.12
N TRP A 302 -8.21 2.24 5.17
CA TRP A 302 -7.29 1.12 5.40
C TRP A 302 -5.84 1.61 5.29
N ILE A 303 -4.91 0.86 5.86
CA ILE A 303 -3.48 1.20 5.76
C ILE A 303 -2.96 1.02 4.33
N SER A 304 -3.41 -0.04 3.66
CA SER A 304 -3.07 -0.42 2.27
C SER A 304 -1.55 -0.39 1.95
N GLU A 305 -0.70 -0.69 2.96
CA GLU A 305 0.76 -0.74 2.81
C GLU A 305 1.17 -2.09 2.20
N LEU A 306 0.87 -2.25 0.92
CA LEU A 306 1.05 -3.51 0.19
C LEU A 306 2.54 -3.89 -0.02
N ALA A 307 3.47 -2.96 0.23
CA ALA A 307 4.91 -3.24 0.21
C ALA A 307 5.28 -4.42 1.12
N PHE A 308 4.62 -4.56 2.27
CA PHE A 308 4.93 -5.58 3.26
C PHE A 308 3.87 -6.69 3.33
N ALA A 309 2.88 -6.64 2.46
CA ALA A 309 1.92 -7.71 2.27
C ALA A 309 2.54 -8.85 1.43
N PRO A 310 2.38 -10.13 1.83
CA PRO A 310 2.97 -11.26 1.11
C PRO A 310 2.30 -11.49 -0.26
N VAL A 311 3.12 -11.78 -1.26
CA VAL A 311 2.71 -12.05 -2.65
C VAL A 311 3.36 -13.29 -3.26
N ASP A 312 4.51 -13.72 -2.70
CA ASP A 312 5.26 -14.90 -3.15
C ASP A 312 5.34 -15.96 -2.04
N ALA A 313 4.95 -17.17 -2.38
CA ALA A 313 5.02 -18.33 -1.49
C ALA A 313 6.32 -19.14 -1.63
N SER A 314 7.29 -18.67 -2.41
CA SER A 314 8.57 -19.37 -2.56
C SER A 314 9.37 -19.37 -1.25
N PRO A 315 9.89 -20.53 -0.79
CA PRO A 315 10.77 -20.56 0.39
C PRO A 315 12.12 -19.87 0.14
N THR A 316 12.46 -19.59 -1.11
CA THR A 316 13.67 -18.87 -1.53
C THR A 316 13.37 -17.47 -2.01
N ALA A 317 12.18 -16.95 -1.73
CA ALA A 317 11.78 -15.60 -2.06
C ALA A 317 12.73 -14.54 -1.49
N ALA A 318 12.89 -13.43 -2.18
CA ALA A 318 13.75 -12.34 -1.73
C ALA A 318 13.27 -11.79 -0.38
N MET A 319 14.25 -11.53 0.50
CA MET A 319 14.01 -10.92 1.81
C MET A 319 13.97 -9.41 1.70
N ASP A 320 12.97 -8.81 2.31
CA ASP A 320 12.95 -7.37 2.55
C ASP A 320 13.81 -7.02 3.77
N VAL A 321 14.72 -6.06 3.60
CA VAL A 321 15.71 -5.69 4.63
C VAL A 321 15.05 -5.04 5.85
N TRP A 322 13.97 -4.30 5.66
CA TRP A 322 13.31 -3.56 6.74
C TRP A 322 12.39 -4.45 7.57
N SER A 323 11.47 -5.16 6.95
CA SER A 323 10.53 -6.06 7.65
C SER A 323 11.16 -7.43 7.99
N ARG A 324 12.31 -7.76 7.39
CA ARG A 324 13.00 -9.05 7.50
C ARG A 324 12.14 -10.25 7.10
N ASP A 325 11.08 -9.99 6.32
CA ASP A 325 10.23 -11.05 5.79
C ASP A 325 10.54 -11.32 4.32
N ILE A 326 10.21 -12.52 3.86
CA ILE A 326 10.40 -12.96 2.47
C ILE A 326 9.09 -12.88 1.69
N GLY A 327 9.19 -12.67 0.38
CA GLY A 327 8.05 -12.77 -0.52
C GLY A 327 7.03 -11.63 -0.39
N VAL A 328 7.43 -10.47 0.12
CA VAL A 328 6.56 -9.30 0.29
C VAL A 328 6.63 -8.34 -0.90
N GLY A 329 5.55 -7.59 -1.15
CA GLY A 329 5.29 -6.82 -2.35
C GLY A 329 6.40 -5.86 -2.80
N VAL A 330 7.16 -5.26 -1.86
CA VAL A 330 8.27 -4.35 -2.16
C VAL A 330 9.33 -4.99 -3.05
N GLN A 331 9.55 -6.30 -2.95
CA GLN A 331 10.52 -7.05 -3.75
C GLN A 331 10.02 -7.40 -5.16
N TYR A 332 8.77 -7.04 -5.51
CA TYR A 332 8.10 -7.45 -6.76
C TYR A 332 7.59 -6.28 -7.60
N PHE A 333 7.26 -5.11 -6.98
CA PHE A 333 6.50 -4.05 -7.65
C PHE A 333 7.11 -2.65 -7.59
N CYS A 334 8.21 -2.44 -6.87
CA CYS A 334 8.86 -1.12 -6.82
C CYS A 334 10.26 -1.13 -7.43
N GLN A 335 11.05 -0.10 -7.19
CA GLN A 335 12.44 0.00 -7.66
C GLN A 335 13.30 -1.20 -7.25
N GLU A 336 13.02 -1.80 -6.07
CA GLU A 336 13.73 -2.97 -5.57
C GLU A 336 13.51 -4.20 -6.48
N ALA A 337 12.33 -4.35 -7.09
CA ALA A 337 12.07 -5.41 -8.06
C ALA A 337 13.00 -5.31 -9.28
N VAL A 338 13.18 -4.10 -9.80
CA VAL A 338 14.09 -3.85 -10.94
C VAL A 338 15.54 -4.16 -10.56
N ILE A 339 15.95 -3.71 -9.36
CA ILE A 339 17.32 -3.94 -8.84
C ILE A 339 17.56 -5.43 -8.59
N LYS A 340 16.61 -6.14 -8.00
CA LYS A 340 16.65 -7.59 -7.74
C LYS A 340 16.85 -8.39 -9.02
N LEU A 341 16.16 -8.01 -10.10
CA LEU A 341 16.17 -8.75 -11.36
C LEU A 341 17.35 -8.40 -12.26
N ALA A 342 18.01 -7.26 -12.07
CA ALA A 342 19.09 -6.78 -12.93
C ALA A 342 20.28 -7.77 -13.07
N PRO A 343 20.78 -8.44 -12.01
CA PRO A 343 21.86 -9.42 -12.16
C PRO A 343 21.47 -10.60 -13.05
N ALA A 344 20.24 -11.13 -12.92
CA ALA A 344 19.76 -12.22 -13.76
C ALA A 344 19.56 -11.79 -15.22
N ALA A 345 19.31 -10.49 -15.47
CA ALA A 345 19.26 -9.87 -16.78
C ALA A 345 20.64 -9.54 -17.39
N GLY A 346 21.75 -9.84 -16.68
CA GLY A 346 23.10 -9.51 -17.11
C GLY A 346 23.43 -8.00 -16.99
N ILE A 347 22.69 -7.26 -16.16
CA ILE A 347 22.86 -5.81 -16.00
C ILE A 347 23.54 -5.52 -14.65
N SER A 348 24.72 -4.86 -14.68
CA SER A 348 25.38 -4.37 -13.48
C SER A 348 24.90 -2.97 -13.13
N LEU A 349 24.45 -2.78 -11.89
CA LEU A 349 23.99 -1.50 -11.36
C LEU A 349 24.93 -0.91 -10.29
N GLU A 350 26.12 -1.46 -10.12
CA GLU A 350 27.07 -1.07 -9.05
C GLU A 350 27.54 0.39 -9.13
N LYS A 351 27.64 0.94 -10.34
CA LYS A 351 28.06 2.34 -10.56
C LYS A 351 27.03 3.38 -10.15
N TYR A 352 25.80 2.97 -9.81
CA TYR A 352 24.74 3.88 -9.43
C TYR A 352 24.49 3.80 -7.91
N GLU A 353 24.41 4.95 -7.26
CA GLU A 353 24.33 5.04 -5.80
C GLU A 353 22.91 4.82 -5.28
N THR A 354 21.91 5.44 -5.94
CA THR A 354 20.54 5.43 -5.45
C THR A 354 19.63 4.47 -6.23
N PRO A 355 18.59 3.89 -5.60
CA PRO A 355 17.59 3.08 -6.31
C PRO A 355 16.95 3.81 -7.50
N ALA A 356 16.71 5.11 -7.38
CA ALA A 356 16.15 5.92 -8.46
C ALA A 356 17.07 6.00 -9.68
N GLN A 357 18.39 6.16 -9.45
CA GLN A 357 19.40 6.14 -10.54
C GLN A 357 19.47 4.75 -11.18
N LYS A 358 19.38 3.68 -10.39
CA LYS A 358 19.37 2.30 -10.90
C LYS A 358 18.16 2.02 -11.78
N LEU A 359 16.97 2.42 -11.34
CA LEU A 359 15.75 2.31 -12.16
C LEU A 359 15.89 3.09 -13.47
N LYS A 360 16.35 4.35 -13.40
CA LYS A 360 16.53 5.18 -14.58
C LYS A 360 17.50 4.54 -15.59
N ALA A 361 18.62 3.99 -15.12
CA ALA A 361 19.59 3.30 -15.97
C ALA A 361 18.98 2.09 -16.69
N VAL A 362 18.14 1.30 -16.03
CA VAL A 362 17.45 0.18 -16.68
C VAL A 362 16.43 0.66 -17.69
N GLN A 363 15.73 1.77 -17.42
CA GLN A 363 14.79 2.38 -18.36
C GLN A 363 15.52 2.93 -19.61
N GLU A 364 16.66 3.56 -19.43
CA GLU A 364 17.51 4.01 -20.55
C GLU A 364 17.99 2.83 -21.42
N LEU A 365 18.46 1.75 -20.80
CA LEU A 365 18.81 0.52 -21.52
C LEU A 365 17.61 -0.08 -22.27
N LEU A 366 16.41 -0.03 -21.69
CA LEU A 366 15.20 -0.46 -22.37
C LEU A 366 14.89 0.41 -23.60
N ASP A 367 15.08 1.72 -23.50
CA ASP A 367 14.86 2.65 -24.61
C ASP A 367 15.84 2.40 -25.77
N GLU A 368 17.07 1.97 -25.45
CA GLU A 368 18.08 1.53 -26.39
C GLU A 368 17.84 0.12 -26.99
N GLY A 369 16.81 -0.59 -26.51
CA GLY A 369 16.43 -1.92 -27.01
C GLY A 369 17.16 -3.08 -26.33
N HIS A 370 17.71 -2.90 -25.14
CA HIS A 370 18.40 -3.96 -24.41
C HIS A 370 17.43 -5.05 -23.93
N GLU A 371 17.59 -6.28 -24.41
CA GLU A 371 16.66 -7.39 -24.14
C GLU A 371 16.58 -7.77 -22.68
N GLY A 372 17.69 -7.76 -21.93
CA GLY A 372 17.69 -8.00 -20.49
C GLY A 372 16.85 -6.97 -19.71
N ALA A 373 16.87 -5.70 -20.15
CA ALA A 373 16.02 -4.66 -19.55
C ALA A 373 14.53 -4.95 -19.81
N ALA A 374 14.19 -5.36 -21.04
CA ALA A 374 12.81 -5.79 -21.37
C ALA A 374 12.38 -7.01 -20.55
N ALA A 375 13.26 -7.99 -20.33
CA ALA A 375 13.00 -9.17 -19.51
C ALA A 375 12.70 -8.83 -18.03
N ILE A 376 13.31 -7.77 -17.48
CA ILE A 376 12.98 -7.26 -16.13
C ILE A 376 11.51 -6.83 -16.08
N PHE A 377 11.08 -5.97 -17.01
CA PHE A 377 9.70 -5.46 -17.01
C PHE A 377 8.68 -6.56 -17.36
N ARG A 378 9.03 -7.54 -18.22
CA ARG A 378 8.19 -8.74 -18.45
C ARG A 378 8.06 -9.56 -17.17
N SER A 379 9.13 -9.74 -16.40
CA SER A 379 9.06 -10.48 -15.12
C SER A 379 8.15 -9.76 -14.11
N ILE A 380 8.25 -8.42 -14.00
CA ILE A 380 7.35 -7.63 -13.15
C ILE A 380 5.89 -7.74 -13.62
N GLY A 381 5.64 -7.69 -14.94
CA GLY A 381 4.31 -7.90 -15.51
C GLY A 381 3.75 -9.30 -15.21
N CYS A 382 4.61 -10.32 -15.22
CA CYS A 382 4.24 -11.68 -14.84
C CYS A 382 3.85 -11.76 -13.35
N TYR A 383 4.61 -11.13 -12.45
CA TYR A 383 4.22 -11.03 -11.04
C TYR A 383 2.86 -10.37 -10.88
N LEU A 384 2.64 -9.24 -11.55
CA LEU A 384 1.38 -8.50 -11.47
C LEU A 384 0.19 -9.35 -11.95
N GLY A 385 0.32 -10.04 -13.08
CA GLY A 385 -0.71 -10.92 -13.60
C GLY A 385 -1.10 -12.05 -12.64
N HIS A 386 -0.13 -12.58 -11.88
CA HIS A 386 -0.39 -13.60 -10.86
C HIS A 386 -0.90 -13.05 -9.52
N VAL A 387 -0.61 -11.81 -9.19
CA VAL A 387 -1.05 -11.19 -7.92
C VAL A 387 -2.40 -10.49 -8.08
N ALA A 388 -2.74 -10.04 -9.28
CA ALA A 388 -4.01 -9.38 -9.57
C ALA A 388 -5.26 -10.18 -9.12
N PRO A 389 -5.36 -11.51 -9.31
CA PRO A 389 -6.48 -12.30 -8.78
C PRO A 389 -6.60 -12.21 -7.25
N TYR A 390 -5.48 -12.23 -6.54
CA TYR A 390 -5.47 -12.10 -5.09
C TYR A 390 -5.98 -10.74 -4.60
N TYR A 391 -5.55 -9.66 -5.24
CA TYR A 391 -6.07 -8.32 -4.94
C TYR A 391 -7.54 -8.19 -5.32
N TYR A 392 -7.97 -8.79 -6.44
CA TYR A 392 -9.37 -8.82 -6.81
C TYR A 392 -10.25 -9.53 -5.77
N GLU A 393 -9.81 -10.65 -5.21
CA GLU A 393 -10.54 -11.33 -4.14
C GLU A 393 -10.77 -10.45 -2.91
N ILE A 394 -9.81 -9.60 -2.62
CA ILE A 394 -9.79 -8.78 -1.40
C ILE A 394 -10.56 -7.46 -1.59
N TYR A 395 -10.26 -6.73 -2.67
CA TYR A 395 -10.79 -5.40 -2.92
C TYR A 395 -12.09 -5.42 -3.73
N LYS A 396 -12.32 -6.47 -4.52
CA LYS A 396 -13.43 -6.55 -5.49
C LYS A 396 -13.45 -5.34 -6.44
N ALA A 397 -12.29 -4.81 -6.76
CA ALA A 397 -12.13 -3.66 -7.64
C ALA A 397 -12.41 -4.07 -9.11
N ASP A 398 -13.07 -3.21 -9.85
CA ASP A 398 -13.35 -3.42 -11.28
C ASP A 398 -12.13 -3.07 -12.14
N CYS A 399 -11.25 -2.20 -11.61
CA CYS A 399 -10.08 -1.70 -12.32
C CYS A 399 -8.87 -1.58 -11.38
N PHE A 400 -7.69 -1.94 -11.88
CA PHE A 400 -6.39 -1.65 -11.26
C PHE A 400 -5.69 -0.55 -12.06
N LEU A 401 -5.38 0.56 -11.42
CA LEU A 401 -4.66 1.68 -12.03
C LEU A 401 -3.20 1.64 -11.57
N LEU A 402 -2.29 1.40 -12.50
CA LEU A 402 -0.86 1.37 -12.22
C LEU A 402 -0.29 2.78 -12.22
N LEU A 403 0.41 3.14 -11.17
CA LEU A 403 0.99 4.47 -10.94
C LEU A 403 2.49 4.34 -10.61
N GLY A 404 3.22 5.43 -10.66
CA GLY A 404 4.61 5.49 -10.21
C GLY A 404 5.66 5.33 -11.31
N ARG A 405 6.93 5.47 -10.90
CA ARG A 405 8.06 5.58 -11.84
C ARG A 405 8.41 4.27 -12.53
N VAL A 406 8.13 3.13 -11.91
CA VAL A 406 8.44 1.81 -12.51
C VAL A 406 7.61 1.55 -13.75
N VAL A 407 6.37 2.06 -13.78
CA VAL A 407 5.45 1.93 -14.92
C VAL A 407 5.50 3.12 -15.89
N SER A 408 6.51 3.97 -15.81
CA SER A 408 6.66 5.07 -16.78
C SER A 408 7.34 4.61 -18.07
N GLY A 409 6.92 5.17 -19.21
CA GLY A 409 7.48 4.87 -20.53
C GLY A 409 7.25 3.42 -20.97
N LYS A 410 8.12 2.90 -21.83
CA LYS A 410 8.02 1.55 -22.41
C LYS A 410 7.94 0.42 -21.38
N GLY A 411 8.53 0.62 -20.20
CA GLY A 411 8.48 -0.37 -19.11
C GLY A 411 7.04 -0.63 -18.64
N GLY A 412 6.23 0.43 -18.54
CA GLY A 412 4.82 0.32 -18.18
C GLY A 412 4.01 -0.47 -19.20
N ASP A 413 4.22 -0.21 -20.48
CA ASP A 413 3.53 -0.94 -21.58
C ASP A 413 3.86 -2.44 -21.54
N ILE A 414 5.14 -2.78 -21.34
CA ILE A 414 5.58 -4.19 -21.23
C ILE A 414 4.96 -4.88 -20.00
N ILE A 415 4.92 -4.19 -18.84
CA ILE A 415 4.28 -4.71 -17.64
C ILE A 415 2.80 -4.98 -17.89
N LEU A 416 2.09 -4.01 -18.47
CA LEU A 416 0.66 -4.10 -18.76
C LEU A 416 0.35 -5.27 -19.73
N ASP A 417 1.07 -5.35 -20.85
CA ASP A 417 0.88 -6.39 -21.86
C ASP A 417 1.13 -7.78 -21.27
N THR A 418 2.20 -7.93 -20.48
CA THR A 418 2.55 -9.20 -19.86
C THR A 418 1.54 -9.59 -18.79
N ALA A 419 1.12 -8.68 -17.92
CA ALA A 419 0.11 -8.94 -16.90
C ALA A 419 -1.22 -9.38 -17.53
N ASN A 420 -1.68 -8.69 -18.58
CA ASN A 420 -2.89 -9.05 -19.31
C ASN A 420 -2.77 -10.41 -20.03
N LYS A 421 -1.58 -10.76 -20.52
CA LYS A 421 -1.33 -12.09 -21.08
C LYS A 421 -1.49 -13.17 -20.01
N VAL A 422 -0.85 -13.00 -18.85
CA VAL A 422 -0.95 -13.93 -17.72
C VAL A 422 -2.39 -14.08 -17.26
N LEU A 423 -3.14 -12.99 -17.13
CA LEU A 423 -4.55 -13.03 -16.74
C LEU A 423 -5.38 -13.87 -17.72
N ARG A 424 -5.24 -13.63 -19.02
CA ARG A 424 -5.98 -14.40 -20.05
C ARG A 424 -5.65 -15.89 -20.05
N GLU A 425 -4.38 -16.26 -19.80
CA GLU A 425 -3.92 -17.65 -19.91
C GLU A 425 -4.08 -18.47 -18.61
N GLU A 426 -4.02 -17.81 -17.46
CA GLU A 426 -4.05 -18.46 -16.14
C GLU A 426 -5.38 -18.27 -15.39
N TYR A 427 -6.10 -17.17 -15.66
CA TYR A 427 -7.30 -16.75 -14.92
C TYR A 427 -8.39 -16.22 -15.87
N PRO A 428 -8.81 -17.01 -16.86
CA PRO A 428 -9.72 -16.55 -17.91
C PRO A 428 -11.12 -16.11 -17.42
N GLU A 429 -11.50 -16.54 -16.21
CA GLU A 429 -12.76 -16.16 -15.55
C GLU A 429 -12.68 -14.81 -14.85
N LEU A 430 -11.47 -14.27 -14.65
CA LEU A 430 -11.28 -13.00 -13.96
C LEU A 430 -11.50 -11.83 -14.93
N SER A 431 -12.49 -11.01 -14.63
CA SER A 431 -12.75 -9.77 -15.36
C SER A 431 -12.31 -8.57 -14.54
N VAL A 432 -11.04 -8.20 -14.64
CA VAL A 432 -10.48 -6.97 -14.07
C VAL A 432 -9.71 -6.24 -15.17
N GLU A 433 -9.93 -4.94 -15.26
CA GLU A 433 -9.20 -4.07 -16.17
C GLU A 433 -7.90 -3.58 -15.49
N ILE A 434 -6.77 -3.66 -16.18
CA ILE A 434 -5.52 -3.04 -15.71
C ILE A 434 -5.21 -1.86 -16.63
N LEU A 435 -4.99 -0.68 -16.05
CA LEU A 435 -4.78 0.57 -16.79
C LEU A 435 -3.45 1.23 -16.40
N LEU A 436 -2.86 1.92 -17.35
CA LEU A 436 -1.81 2.92 -17.13
C LEU A 436 -2.42 4.32 -17.19
N PRO A 437 -1.88 5.31 -16.45
CA PRO A 437 -2.34 6.68 -16.54
C PRO A 437 -2.01 7.25 -17.93
N ASP A 438 -3.03 7.81 -18.56
CA ASP A 438 -2.89 8.61 -19.79
C ASP A 438 -2.54 10.08 -19.47
N GLU A 439 -2.46 10.93 -20.49
CA GLU A 439 -2.23 12.36 -20.30
C GLU A 439 -3.37 13.05 -19.53
N LYS A 440 -4.61 12.57 -19.67
CA LYS A 440 -5.77 13.11 -18.97
C LYS A 440 -5.67 12.80 -17.46
N THR A 441 -5.33 11.58 -17.12
CA THR A 441 -5.14 11.10 -15.73
C THR A 441 -4.02 11.86 -15.00
N ARG A 442 -2.99 12.29 -15.72
CA ARG A 442 -1.87 13.06 -15.17
C ARG A 442 -2.16 14.54 -14.96
N ARG A 443 -3.27 15.07 -15.47
CA ARG A 443 -3.61 16.51 -15.38
C ARG A 443 -4.05 16.92 -13.99
N MET A 444 -4.72 16.05 -13.25
CA MET A 444 -5.09 16.34 -11.88
C MET A 444 -3.89 16.08 -10.95
N GLY A 445 -3.30 17.15 -10.44
CA GLY A 445 -2.22 17.05 -9.44
C GLY A 445 -2.74 16.47 -8.12
N GLN A 446 -1.86 15.77 -7.38
CA GLN A 446 -2.20 15.21 -6.07
C GLN A 446 -2.71 16.27 -5.08
N SER A 447 -2.13 17.48 -5.07
CA SER A 447 -2.62 18.58 -4.22
C SER A 447 -4.04 19.02 -4.57
N VAL A 448 -4.44 18.99 -5.86
CA VAL A 448 -5.83 19.29 -6.26
C VAL A 448 -6.79 18.19 -5.83
N ALA A 449 -6.39 16.92 -6.00
CA ALA A 449 -7.17 15.79 -5.51
C ALA A 449 -7.27 15.80 -3.96
N ALA A 450 -6.19 16.16 -3.27
CA ALA A 450 -6.20 16.32 -1.81
C ALA A 450 -7.23 17.37 -1.36
N ALA A 451 -7.38 18.49 -2.07
CA ALA A 451 -8.38 19.50 -1.74
C ALA A 451 -9.82 18.94 -1.67
N SER A 452 -10.09 17.85 -2.41
CA SER A 452 -11.41 17.21 -2.44
C SER A 452 -11.69 16.23 -1.29
N LEU A 453 -10.72 16.01 -0.38
CA LEU A 453 -10.81 14.96 0.64
C LEU A 453 -11.92 15.19 1.68
N PRO A 454 -11.97 16.34 2.39
CA PRO A 454 -12.93 16.51 3.48
C PRO A 454 -14.31 16.86 2.99
N GLU A 455 -15.33 16.25 3.61
CA GLU A 455 -16.70 16.75 3.58
C GLU A 455 -16.78 18.07 4.38
N ARG A 456 -17.68 19.00 3.96
CA ARG A 456 -17.90 20.31 4.64
C ARG A 456 -18.84 20.18 5.79
#